data_468c2fbfcc79353dba6f8503df023efa
#
_entry.id   468c2fbfcc79353dba6f8503df023efa
#
_cell.length_a   1.000
_cell.length_b   1.000
_cell.length_c   1.000
_cell.angle_alpha   90.00
_cell.angle_beta   90.00
_cell.angle_gamma   90.00
#
_symmetry.space_group_name_H-M   'P 1'
#
loop_
_entity.id
_entity.type
_entity.pdbx_description
1 polymer ?
#
loop_
_entity_poly.entity_id
_entity_poly.type
_entity_poly.pdbx_seq_one_letter_code
_entity_poly.pdbx_strand_id
1 'polypeptide(L)'
;MKAILIPLCPIVARRFFYVKSDHDTGNNVKCRKESDCGGIMPHFQTGWVSGGTFKSQNMALNSYITKEGLEMGRAQVMQAEAAGIEPSVHMNPILLKPTNDVGSQVIVNGEVLGNMSARDYFAYKKKLIPDICKAFQELEKQADIIVIEGAGSPAEINLKKDDIVNMGMAKLVDAPVLLVGDIDRGGVFAQLLGTLMLLEEEEKERVKGLIINKFRGDKTILDPGIEMLEERGNVKVTGVVPYMQLSIEDEDSLSAQLENKETGLIDLAVIRLPRISNFTDFNVFEQLPDVSVRYVTSVKKLGNPDMILIPGSKNTIGDLQWMRQNGLEAKIKKLSGQIPIWGICGGYQMLGMSIEDPYGVEQSCKEIRGMELLPEHTVLMPEKTRKQVSGTFYDFEGLFAPLSGKEYSGYEIHMGKTQEIRNLVGDMQNARNKTENVYGSYVHGVFDQGSIAEDIVRILAKRKGIFWEAKEHYDYAAFKELQYDRLADGLRAHMDMEYVYSILREAKISCDWER
;
A
#
# COMPACT_ATOMS: atom_id res chain seq x y z
N MET A 1 20.75 14.68 12.56
CA MET A 1 19.82 13.83 11.81
C MET A 1 20.56 13.13 10.69
N LYS A 2 20.05 12.01 10.20
CA LYS A 2 20.73 11.18 9.21
C LYS A 2 19.69 10.59 8.26
N ALA A 3 19.97 10.59 6.96
CA ALA A 3 19.11 9.93 5.97
C ALA A 3 19.93 8.95 5.15
N ILE A 4 19.26 7.94 4.61
CA ILE A 4 19.85 6.95 3.72
C ILE A 4 18.81 6.61 2.64
N LEU A 5 19.24 6.60 1.38
CA LEU A 5 18.38 6.21 0.27
C LEU A 5 18.52 4.70 0.03
N ILE A 6 17.44 3.97 0.13
CA ILE A 6 17.36 2.54 -0.17
C ILE A 6 16.31 2.34 -1.26
N PRO A 7 16.69 2.11 -2.52
CA PRO A 7 15.73 1.82 -3.56
C PRO A 7 15.22 0.38 -3.43
N LEU A 8 14.26 0.08 -2.60
CA LEU A 8 13.51 -1.19 -2.56
C LEU A 8 13.08 -1.73 -1.19
N CYS A 9 12.82 -1.00 -0.20
CA CYS A 9 11.95 -1.38 0.93
C CYS A 9 12.21 -0.55 2.19
N PRO A 10 11.50 0.53 2.41
CA PRO A 10 11.61 1.35 3.61
C PRO A 10 10.75 0.83 4.78
N ILE A 11 10.08 -0.31 4.63
CA ILE A 11 9.16 -0.90 5.63
C ILE A 11 9.80 -1.05 7.02
N VAL A 12 11.11 -0.82 7.15
CA VAL A 12 11.90 -1.20 8.32
C VAL A 12 12.52 -0.01 9.07
N ALA A 13 12.25 1.25 8.65
CA ALA A 13 13.01 2.40 9.15
C ALA A 13 13.18 2.43 10.68
N ARG A 14 12.11 2.40 11.45
CA ARG A 14 12.21 2.45 12.91
C ARG A 14 12.67 1.14 13.52
N ARG A 15 12.10 0.02 13.08
CA ARG A 15 12.41 -1.30 13.64
C ARG A 15 13.79 -1.79 13.26
N PHE A 16 14.25 -1.43 12.08
CA PHE A 16 15.58 -1.74 11.60
C PHE A 16 16.68 -1.03 12.42
N PHE A 17 16.43 0.23 12.79
CA PHE A 17 17.33 1.04 13.61
C PHE A 17 16.99 1.06 15.12
N TYR A 18 15.94 0.30 15.52
CA TYR A 18 15.55 0.21 16.92
C TYR A 18 16.44 -0.77 17.67
N VAL A 19 17.15 -0.28 18.66
CA VAL A 19 17.83 -1.12 19.65
C VAL A 19 16.88 -1.32 20.81
N LYS A 20 16.26 -2.50 20.91
CA LYS A 20 15.41 -2.86 22.04
C LYS A 20 16.25 -2.81 23.32
N SER A 21 15.98 -1.89 24.23
CA SER A 21 16.54 -1.96 25.55
C SER A 21 15.86 -3.11 26.30
N ASP A 22 16.60 -3.96 26.98
CA ASP A 22 16.08 -5.10 27.75
C ASP A 22 15.14 -4.72 28.91
N HIS A 23 14.75 -3.45 29.02
CA HIS A 23 13.84 -2.94 30.06
C HIS A 23 12.35 -3.07 29.74
N ASP A 24 11.95 -3.39 28.50
CA ASP A 24 10.54 -3.49 28.11
C ASP A 24 9.91 -4.88 28.28
N THR A 25 10.69 -5.89 28.64
CA THR A 25 10.16 -7.18 29.07
C THR A 25 10.05 -7.17 30.58
N GLY A 26 8.84 -7.03 31.15
CA GLY A 26 8.55 -7.00 32.56
C GLY A 26 8.91 -8.28 33.33
N ASN A 27 10.04 -8.91 33.05
CA ASN A 27 10.64 -10.00 33.77
C ASN A 27 12.05 -9.61 34.19
N ASN A 28 12.22 -9.45 35.52
CA ASN A 28 13.47 -9.31 36.23
C ASN A 28 14.47 -10.42 35.85
N VAL A 29 15.29 -10.19 34.83
CA VAL A 29 16.53 -10.96 34.67
C VAL A 29 17.67 -10.04 35.04
N LYS A 30 18.25 -10.30 36.22
CA LYS A 30 19.47 -9.66 36.70
C LYS A 30 20.57 -9.75 35.63
N CYS A 31 20.92 -8.61 35.05
CA CYS A 31 22.08 -8.49 34.17
C CYS A 31 23.34 -8.93 34.93
N ARG A 32 23.98 -10.01 34.47
CA ARG A 32 25.32 -10.39 34.95
C ARG A 32 26.35 -9.54 34.18
N LYS A 33 27.04 -8.76 34.98
CA LYS A 33 28.35 -8.11 34.73
C LYS A 33 28.63 -7.49 33.36
N GLU A 34 28.90 -6.21 33.47
CA GLU A 34 29.38 -5.19 32.51
C GLU A 34 30.64 -5.52 31.69
N SER A 35 31.06 -6.75 31.51
CA SER A 35 32.33 -7.05 30.83
C SER A 35 32.26 -7.54 29.41
N ASP A 36 31.08 -7.88 28.85
CA ASP A 36 30.98 -8.50 27.52
C ASP A 36 30.24 -7.67 26.46
N CYS A 37 29.79 -6.46 26.80
CA CYS A 37 29.19 -5.51 25.84
C CYS A 37 30.12 -4.32 25.53
N GLY A 38 31.40 -4.45 25.79
CA GLY A 38 32.40 -3.42 25.57
C GLY A 38 32.82 -3.34 24.11
N GLY A 39 32.23 -2.41 23.35
CA GLY A 39 32.88 -2.01 22.13
C GLY A 39 32.09 -1.27 21.07
N ILE A 40 30.76 -1.24 21.05
CA ILE A 40 30.03 -0.76 19.85
C ILE A 40 29.18 0.49 20.04
N MET A 41 28.94 0.97 21.25
CA MET A 41 28.04 2.13 21.48
C MET A 41 28.53 3.13 22.55
N PRO A 42 29.52 4.02 22.27
CA PRO A 42 29.80 5.11 23.22
C PRO A 42 28.86 6.32 23.12
N HIS A 43 27.96 6.42 22.11
CA HIS A 43 27.18 7.64 21.90
C HIS A 43 25.67 7.49 21.64
N PHE A 44 25.13 6.28 21.60
CA PHE A 44 23.68 6.10 21.70
C PHE A 44 23.33 5.72 23.14
N GLN A 45 23.62 6.64 24.06
CA GLN A 45 23.14 6.51 25.44
C GLN A 45 21.62 6.50 25.44
N THR A 46 21.03 5.36 25.78
CA THR A 46 19.67 5.23 26.35
C THR A 46 18.60 6.18 25.79
N GLY A 47 18.57 6.41 24.49
CA GLY A 47 17.59 7.23 23.81
C GLY A 47 16.93 6.42 22.69
N TRP A 48 15.62 6.48 22.61
CA TRP A 48 14.84 5.92 21.51
C TRP A 48 15.25 6.62 20.22
N VAL A 49 15.74 5.87 19.23
CA VAL A 49 15.99 6.41 17.89
C VAL A 49 14.67 6.44 17.13
N SER A 50 14.17 7.63 16.80
CA SER A 50 12.97 7.77 15.98
C SER A 50 13.34 7.63 14.50
N GLY A 51 12.73 6.63 13.84
CA GLY A 51 12.86 6.42 12.39
C GLY A 51 11.70 7.05 11.62
N GLY A 52 11.99 7.73 10.53
CA GLY A 52 11.01 8.22 9.57
C GLY A 52 11.15 7.53 8.21
N THR A 53 10.08 7.51 7.42
CA THR A 53 10.08 7.06 6.03
C THR A 53 9.79 8.22 5.10
N PHE A 54 10.37 8.21 3.90
CA PHE A 54 10.17 9.23 2.91
C PHE A 54 10.24 8.68 1.49
N LYS A 55 9.26 9.02 0.66
CA LYS A 55 9.27 8.79 -0.78
C LYS A 55 8.81 10.07 -1.46
N SER A 56 9.72 10.77 -2.11
CA SER A 56 9.44 12.10 -2.67
C SER A 56 8.27 12.10 -3.64
N GLN A 57 8.16 11.06 -4.47
CA GLN A 57 7.06 10.85 -5.40
C GLN A 57 6.66 9.38 -5.41
N ASN A 58 5.37 9.10 -5.29
CA ASN A 58 4.80 7.77 -5.53
C ASN A 58 3.81 7.80 -6.69
N MET A 59 3.67 6.68 -7.41
CA MET A 59 2.64 6.48 -8.42
C MET A 59 1.84 5.24 -8.01
N ALA A 60 0.64 5.45 -7.47
CA ALA A 60 -0.20 4.36 -6.98
C ALA A 60 -1.69 4.71 -7.07
N LEU A 61 -2.53 3.70 -7.28
CA LEU A 61 -4.00 3.82 -7.18
C LEU A 61 -4.48 3.65 -5.73
N ASN A 62 -3.71 2.96 -4.91
CA ASN A 62 -4.01 2.77 -3.49
C ASN A 62 -3.58 4.02 -2.71
N SER A 63 -4.51 4.62 -2.02
CA SER A 63 -4.27 5.80 -1.19
C SER A 63 -5.02 5.70 0.14
N TYR A 64 -4.63 6.54 1.05
CA TYR A 64 -5.13 6.63 2.42
C TYR A 64 -5.39 8.10 2.75
N ILE A 65 -6.26 8.35 3.72
CA ILE A 65 -6.54 9.69 4.23
C ILE A 65 -5.99 9.81 5.64
N THR A 66 -5.11 10.77 5.86
CA THR A 66 -4.57 11.09 7.19
C THR A 66 -5.65 11.66 8.12
N LYS A 67 -5.34 11.79 9.41
CA LYS A 67 -6.25 12.40 10.40
C LYS A 67 -6.63 13.84 10.05
N GLU A 68 -5.75 14.56 9.35
CA GLU A 68 -5.97 15.93 8.88
C GLU A 68 -6.86 16.00 7.62
N GLY A 69 -7.27 14.85 7.06
CA GLY A 69 -8.07 14.79 5.84
C GLY A 69 -7.25 14.93 4.55
N LEU A 70 -5.94 14.70 4.62
CA LEU A 70 -5.01 14.79 3.50
C LEU A 70 -4.74 13.41 2.89
N GLU A 71 -4.50 13.37 1.57
CA GLU A 71 -4.32 12.12 0.82
C GLU A 71 -2.85 11.76 0.64
N MET A 72 -2.47 10.50 0.92
CA MET A 72 -1.13 9.95 0.68
C MET A 72 -1.17 8.52 0.16
N GLY A 73 -0.04 8.04 -0.36
CA GLY A 73 0.09 6.67 -0.85
C GLY A 73 -0.04 5.62 0.27
N ARG A 74 -0.78 4.54 0.03
CA ARG A 74 -0.98 3.47 1.03
C ARG A 74 0.33 2.78 1.44
N ALA A 75 1.28 2.63 0.51
CA ALA A 75 2.59 2.06 0.80
C ALA A 75 3.34 2.84 1.90
N GLN A 76 3.31 4.17 1.86
CA GLN A 76 3.96 5.01 2.87
C GLN A 76 3.20 5.00 4.21
N VAL A 77 1.90 4.74 4.20
CA VAL A 77 1.13 4.47 5.43
C VAL A 77 1.60 3.18 6.09
N MET A 78 1.71 2.10 5.32
CA MET A 78 2.24 0.82 5.81
C MET A 78 3.67 0.98 6.38
N GLN A 79 4.51 1.78 5.74
CA GLN A 79 5.85 2.08 6.24
C GLN A 79 5.83 2.89 7.54
N ALA A 80 4.90 3.84 7.67
CA ALA A 80 4.68 4.58 8.91
C ALA A 80 4.17 3.65 10.03
N GLU A 81 3.21 2.78 9.73
CA GLU A 81 2.74 1.73 10.65
C GLU A 81 3.91 0.86 11.12
N ALA A 82 4.73 0.34 10.19
CA ALA A 82 5.91 -0.46 10.50
C ALA A 82 6.96 0.30 11.33
N ALA A 83 7.10 1.61 11.11
CA ALA A 83 7.93 2.49 11.91
C ALA A 83 7.30 2.87 13.26
N GLY A 84 6.04 2.52 13.51
CA GLY A 84 5.29 2.87 14.71
C GLY A 84 5.08 4.38 14.87
N ILE A 85 4.91 5.10 13.76
CA ILE A 85 4.67 6.54 13.71
C ILE A 85 3.35 6.84 12.98
N GLU A 86 2.75 7.97 13.30
CA GLU A 86 1.52 8.40 12.63
C GLU A 86 1.79 8.73 11.16
N PRO A 87 0.97 8.22 10.20
CA PRO A 87 1.09 8.59 8.81
C PRO A 87 0.93 10.08 8.56
N SER A 88 1.84 10.67 7.81
CA SER A 88 1.84 12.08 7.45
C SER A 88 2.12 12.26 5.96
N VAL A 89 1.45 13.20 5.30
CA VAL A 89 1.68 13.54 3.89
C VAL A 89 3.12 13.98 3.60
N HIS A 90 3.84 14.43 4.62
CA HIS A 90 5.25 14.76 4.49
C HIS A 90 6.12 13.55 4.14
N MET A 91 5.65 12.33 4.42
CA MET A 91 6.32 11.08 4.04
C MET A 91 6.19 10.79 2.54
N ASN A 92 5.16 11.35 1.88
CA ASN A 92 4.90 11.21 0.45
C ASN A 92 4.32 12.51 -0.13
N PRO A 93 5.16 13.55 -0.31
CA PRO A 93 4.69 14.87 -0.73
C PRO A 93 4.06 14.89 -2.12
N ILE A 94 4.45 13.97 -3.01
CA ILE A 94 3.87 13.89 -4.35
C ILE A 94 3.29 12.49 -4.58
N LEU A 95 1.98 12.44 -4.87
CA LEU A 95 1.28 11.22 -5.26
C LEU A 95 0.66 11.41 -6.65
N LEU A 96 0.99 10.50 -7.57
CA LEU A 96 0.42 10.44 -8.90
C LEU A 96 -0.59 9.30 -8.96
N LYS A 97 -1.83 9.60 -9.32
CA LYS A 97 -2.89 8.59 -9.53
C LYS A 97 -3.23 8.50 -11.01
N PRO A 98 -2.82 7.43 -11.71
CA PRO A 98 -3.16 7.22 -13.11
C PRO A 98 -4.68 7.31 -13.32
N THR A 99 -5.12 8.20 -14.22
CA THR A 99 -6.54 8.37 -14.60
C THR A 99 -6.86 7.67 -15.91
N ASN A 100 -5.88 7.64 -16.81
CA ASN A 100 -5.92 6.96 -18.10
C ASN A 100 -4.49 6.57 -18.51
N ASP A 101 -4.30 6.05 -19.71
CA ASP A 101 -3.01 5.54 -20.20
C ASP A 101 -1.93 6.63 -20.39
N VAL A 102 -2.31 7.90 -20.42
CA VAL A 102 -1.42 9.02 -20.73
C VAL A 102 -1.43 10.16 -19.71
N GLY A 103 -2.23 10.05 -18.64
CA GLY A 103 -2.38 11.11 -17.66
C GLY A 103 -2.61 10.61 -16.24
N SER A 104 -2.28 11.48 -15.28
CA SER A 104 -2.44 11.23 -13.86
C SER A 104 -3.03 12.43 -13.14
N GLN A 105 -3.81 12.18 -12.11
CA GLN A 105 -4.13 13.20 -11.10
C GLN A 105 -2.89 13.39 -10.23
N VAL A 106 -2.42 14.64 -10.17
CA VAL A 106 -1.26 15.05 -9.36
C VAL A 106 -1.76 15.56 -8.02
N ILE A 107 -1.26 14.98 -6.95
CA ILE A 107 -1.55 15.35 -5.56
C ILE A 107 -0.25 15.82 -4.93
N VAL A 108 -0.25 17.00 -4.32
CA VAL A 108 0.91 17.61 -3.68
C VAL A 108 0.58 17.91 -2.22
N ASN A 109 1.38 17.39 -1.30
CA ASN A 109 1.16 17.50 0.15
C ASN A 109 -0.29 17.16 0.57
N GLY A 110 -0.85 16.13 -0.08
CA GLY A 110 -2.19 15.63 0.21
C GLY A 110 -3.34 16.36 -0.48
N GLU A 111 -3.07 17.45 -1.23
CA GLU A 111 -4.07 18.23 -1.94
C GLU A 111 -3.99 18.03 -3.45
N VAL A 112 -5.14 17.97 -4.12
CA VAL A 112 -5.22 17.78 -5.58
C VAL A 112 -4.75 19.05 -6.28
N LEU A 113 -3.64 18.97 -7.02
CA LEU A 113 -3.15 20.05 -7.86
C LEU A 113 -3.90 20.11 -9.21
N GLY A 114 -4.24 18.95 -9.77
CA GLY A 114 -4.95 18.83 -11.04
C GLY A 114 -4.62 17.55 -11.80
N ASN A 115 -5.22 17.40 -12.99
CA ASN A 115 -4.89 16.31 -13.91
C ASN A 115 -3.84 16.80 -14.92
N MET A 116 -2.80 16.01 -15.14
CA MET A 116 -1.73 16.34 -16.09
C MET A 116 -1.43 15.14 -16.99
N SER A 117 -1.12 15.42 -18.27
CA SER A 117 -0.49 14.41 -19.11
C SER A 117 0.91 14.08 -18.62
N ALA A 118 1.46 12.92 -18.98
CA ALA A 118 2.82 12.55 -18.60
C ALA A 118 3.83 13.63 -19.08
N ARG A 119 3.65 14.17 -20.28
CA ARG A 119 4.52 15.23 -20.85
C ARG A 119 4.46 16.51 -20.01
N ASP A 120 3.26 16.96 -19.66
CA ASP A 120 3.08 18.19 -18.88
C ASP A 120 3.64 18.03 -17.46
N TYR A 121 3.43 16.87 -16.85
CA TYR A 121 3.99 16.57 -15.57
C TYR A 121 5.53 16.56 -15.60
N PHE A 122 6.16 15.96 -16.60
CA PHE A 122 7.61 15.98 -16.77
C PHE A 122 8.17 17.40 -16.87
N ALA A 123 7.48 18.30 -17.55
CA ALA A 123 7.87 19.71 -17.63
C ALA A 123 7.65 20.46 -16.29
N TYR A 124 6.68 20.00 -15.49
CA TYR A 124 6.27 20.69 -14.26
C TYR A 124 7.00 20.21 -13.02
N LYS A 125 7.38 18.91 -12.93
CA LYS A 125 7.82 18.26 -11.69
C LYS A 125 8.98 18.94 -10.96
N LYS A 126 9.89 19.62 -11.68
CA LYS A 126 10.96 20.42 -11.04
C LYS A 126 10.45 21.57 -10.18
N LYS A 127 9.28 22.11 -10.51
CA LYS A 127 8.65 23.18 -9.70
C LYS A 127 8.16 22.67 -8.34
N LEU A 128 8.10 21.35 -8.16
CA LEU A 128 7.70 20.69 -6.92
C LEU A 128 8.87 20.44 -5.96
N ILE A 129 10.12 20.73 -6.36
CA ILE A 129 11.30 20.57 -5.49
C ILE A 129 11.15 21.32 -4.16
N PRO A 130 10.67 22.58 -4.12
CA PRO A 130 10.45 23.27 -2.85
C PRO A 130 9.45 22.57 -1.94
N ASP A 131 8.38 21.97 -2.50
CA ASP A 131 7.39 21.19 -1.74
C ASP A 131 8.02 19.91 -1.17
N ILE A 132 8.85 19.21 -1.95
CA ILE A 132 9.61 18.03 -1.53
C ILE A 132 10.53 18.39 -0.36
N CYS A 133 11.32 19.45 -0.51
CA CYS A 133 12.29 19.88 0.51
C CYS A 133 11.57 20.31 1.80
N LYS A 134 10.46 21.06 1.69
CA LYS A 134 9.66 21.45 2.85
C LYS A 134 9.11 20.23 3.59
N ALA A 135 8.56 19.25 2.87
CA ALA A 135 8.06 18.03 3.47
C ALA A 135 9.17 17.24 4.17
N PHE A 136 10.34 17.13 3.54
CA PHE A 136 11.50 16.50 4.14
C PHE A 136 11.95 17.21 5.43
N GLN A 137 12.04 18.54 5.42
CA GLN A 137 12.38 19.35 6.60
C GLN A 137 11.37 19.20 7.76
N GLU A 138 10.08 19.00 7.47
CA GLU A 138 9.09 18.72 8.53
C GLU A 138 9.31 17.34 9.18
N LEU A 139 9.70 16.33 8.40
CA LEU A 139 10.09 15.03 8.95
C LEU A 139 11.41 15.10 9.73
N GLU A 140 12.35 15.94 9.30
CA GLU A 140 13.61 16.18 10.01
C GLU A 140 13.41 16.60 11.46
N LYS A 141 12.34 17.30 11.76
CA LYS A 141 12.04 17.74 13.14
C LYS A 141 11.52 16.62 14.03
N GLN A 142 11.11 15.50 13.43
CA GLN A 142 10.40 14.42 14.12
C GLN A 142 11.18 13.11 14.16
N ALA A 143 12.20 12.95 13.31
CA ALA A 143 12.95 11.70 13.17
C ALA A 143 14.46 11.90 13.27
N ASP A 144 15.14 10.98 13.95
CA ASP A 144 16.61 10.94 14.03
C ASP A 144 17.23 10.35 12.77
N ILE A 145 16.52 9.42 12.12
CA ILE A 145 16.92 8.78 10.88
C ILE A 145 15.73 8.78 9.92
N ILE A 146 15.94 9.23 8.70
CA ILE A 146 14.95 9.11 7.62
C ILE A 146 15.45 8.11 6.59
N VAL A 147 14.65 7.08 6.33
CA VAL A 147 14.89 6.13 5.24
C VAL A 147 14.11 6.60 4.02
N ILE A 148 14.86 6.88 2.94
CA ILE A 148 14.30 7.39 1.69
C ILE A 148 14.15 6.23 0.72
N GLU A 149 12.96 6.07 0.16
CA GLU A 149 12.69 5.15 -0.92
C GLU A 149 12.80 5.84 -2.28
N GLY A 150 13.54 5.22 -3.20
CA GLY A 150 13.52 5.59 -4.61
C GLY A 150 12.30 5.05 -5.34
N ALA A 151 12.18 5.37 -6.62
CA ALA A 151 11.13 4.83 -7.49
C ALA A 151 11.70 4.41 -8.85
N GLY A 152 11.33 3.23 -9.33
CA GLY A 152 11.89 2.66 -10.55
C GLY A 152 13.37 2.35 -10.42
N SER A 153 14.15 2.64 -11.46
CA SER A 153 15.59 2.38 -11.47
C SER A 153 16.39 3.70 -11.50
N PRO A 154 17.47 3.84 -10.70
CA PRO A 154 18.39 4.98 -10.81
C PRO A 154 19.17 5.00 -12.13
N ALA A 155 19.13 3.90 -12.89
CA ALA A 155 19.76 3.76 -14.20
C ALA A 155 18.90 4.19 -15.40
N GLU A 156 17.74 4.80 -15.16
CA GLU A 156 16.88 5.37 -16.21
C GLU A 156 17.52 6.65 -16.80
N ILE A 157 18.57 6.47 -17.60
CA ILE A 157 19.41 7.56 -18.14
C ILE A 157 18.65 8.58 -18.96
N ASN A 158 17.58 8.19 -19.63
CA ASN A 158 16.68 9.07 -20.40
C ASN A 158 15.84 10.00 -19.51
N LEU A 159 15.63 9.66 -18.23
CA LEU A 159 14.85 10.43 -17.26
C LEU A 159 15.71 11.18 -16.23
N LYS A 160 17.03 10.95 -16.25
CA LYS A 160 17.98 11.37 -15.23
C LYS A 160 18.03 12.88 -15.01
N LYS A 161 17.97 13.68 -16.09
CA LYS A 161 18.06 15.15 -16.03
C LYS A 161 17.03 15.79 -15.10
N ASP A 162 15.88 15.14 -14.93
CA ASP A 162 14.76 15.63 -14.15
C ASP A 162 14.40 14.67 -13.01
N ASP A 163 15.37 13.89 -12.54
CA ASP A 163 15.17 12.97 -11.41
C ASP A 163 14.97 13.75 -10.11
N ILE A 164 13.85 13.45 -9.44
CA ILE A 164 13.49 13.97 -8.10
C ILE A 164 13.24 12.85 -7.10
N VAL A 165 13.51 11.59 -7.46
CA VAL A 165 13.14 10.40 -6.67
C VAL A 165 14.30 9.51 -6.28
N ASN A 166 15.29 9.31 -7.17
CA ASN A 166 16.44 8.43 -6.96
C ASN A 166 17.69 9.27 -6.62
N MET A 167 18.69 9.28 -7.51
CA MET A 167 19.93 10.01 -7.27
C MET A 167 19.73 11.52 -7.17
N GLY A 168 18.70 12.07 -7.87
CA GLY A 168 18.29 13.46 -7.72
C GLY A 168 17.83 13.78 -6.29
N MET A 169 17.04 12.91 -5.67
CA MET A 169 16.63 13.07 -4.26
C MET A 169 17.84 12.91 -3.32
N ALA A 170 18.70 11.90 -3.56
CA ALA A 170 19.92 11.72 -2.77
C ALA A 170 20.83 12.95 -2.79
N LYS A 171 20.94 13.61 -3.95
CA LYS A 171 21.68 14.88 -4.09
C LYS A 171 21.03 16.03 -3.32
N LEU A 172 19.71 16.17 -3.43
CA LEU A 172 18.95 17.25 -2.76
C LEU A 172 19.16 17.27 -1.24
N VAL A 173 19.28 16.09 -0.62
CA VAL A 173 19.40 15.98 0.85
C VAL A 173 20.78 15.47 1.30
N ASP A 174 21.73 15.36 0.38
CA ASP A 174 23.08 14.83 0.63
C ASP A 174 23.10 13.45 1.31
N ALA A 175 22.19 12.56 0.88
CA ALA A 175 22.04 11.23 1.48
C ALA A 175 22.99 10.20 0.85
N PRO A 176 23.61 9.30 1.66
CA PRO A 176 24.23 8.09 1.15
C PRO A 176 23.19 7.14 0.58
N VAL A 177 23.63 6.27 -0.33
CA VAL A 177 22.77 5.33 -1.07
C VAL A 177 23.21 3.90 -0.79
N LEU A 178 22.24 3.02 -0.48
CA LEU A 178 22.41 1.57 -0.53
C LEU A 178 21.64 1.05 -1.73
N LEU A 179 22.36 0.54 -2.74
CA LEU A 179 21.76 0.04 -3.96
C LEU A 179 21.31 -1.43 -3.78
N VAL A 180 20.05 -1.73 -4.05
CA VAL A 180 19.46 -3.05 -3.86
C VAL A 180 19.19 -3.72 -5.21
N GLY A 181 19.62 -4.99 -5.35
CA GLY A 181 19.34 -5.84 -6.49
C GLY A 181 18.50 -7.06 -6.09
N ASP A 182 17.51 -7.42 -6.92
CA ASP A 182 16.65 -8.59 -6.74
C ASP A 182 17.23 -9.80 -7.50
N ILE A 183 17.75 -10.80 -6.74
CA ILE A 183 18.38 -12.00 -7.34
C ILE A 183 17.35 -13.01 -7.85
N ASP A 184 16.12 -12.99 -7.34
CA ASP A 184 15.06 -13.96 -7.69
C ASP A 184 14.65 -13.84 -9.17
N ARG A 185 14.85 -12.67 -9.78
CA ARG A 185 14.62 -12.44 -11.22
C ARG A 185 15.78 -12.84 -12.12
N GLY A 186 16.91 -13.21 -11.55
CA GLY A 186 18.16 -13.47 -12.27
C GLY A 186 18.90 -12.21 -12.72
N GLY A 187 20.20 -12.35 -13.01
CA GLY A 187 21.03 -11.28 -13.55
C GLY A 187 21.42 -10.16 -12.55
N VAL A 188 21.33 -10.39 -11.25
CA VAL A 188 21.57 -9.37 -10.21
C VAL A 188 22.95 -8.73 -10.31
N PHE A 189 24.02 -9.47 -10.66
CA PHE A 189 25.35 -8.91 -10.85
C PHE A 189 25.40 -7.90 -11.99
N ALA A 190 24.78 -8.24 -13.14
CA ALA A 190 24.69 -7.32 -14.27
C ALA A 190 23.82 -6.10 -13.93
N GLN A 191 22.75 -6.27 -13.17
CA GLN A 191 21.87 -5.19 -12.73
C GLN A 191 22.64 -4.21 -11.84
N LEU A 192 23.35 -4.69 -10.82
CA LEU A 192 24.08 -3.84 -9.88
C LEU A 192 25.27 -3.15 -10.57
N LEU A 193 26.13 -3.90 -11.29
CA LEU A 193 27.26 -3.33 -12.01
C LEU A 193 26.82 -2.39 -13.12
N GLY A 194 25.82 -2.77 -13.91
CA GLY A 194 25.28 -1.93 -14.98
C GLY A 194 24.71 -0.61 -14.43
N THR A 195 24.01 -0.67 -13.28
CA THR A 195 23.54 0.54 -12.60
C THR A 195 24.71 1.44 -12.22
N LEU A 196 25.73 0.91 -11.53
CA LEU A 196 26.94 1.68 -11.15
C LEU A 196 27.66 2.29 -12.37
N MET A 197 27.71 1.56 -13.49
CA MET A 197 28.33 2.06 -14.72
C MET A 197 27.56 3.22 -15.38
N LEU A 198 26.24 3.28 -15.20
CA LEU A 198 25.37 4.32 -15.78
C LEU A 198 25.23 5.55 -14.89
N LEU A 199 25.65 5.48 -13.64
CA LEU A 199 25.70 6.63 -12.73
C LEU A 199 26.86 7.57 -13.07
N GLU A 200 26.65 8.88 -12.87
CA GLU A 200 27.74 9.86 -12.89
C GLU A 200 28.69 9.66 -11.71
N GLU A 201 29.93 10.13 -11.81
CA GLU A 201 30.93 9.92 -10.74
C GLU A 201 30.45 10.42 -9.38
N GLU A 202 29.89 11.63 -9.33
CA GLU A 202 29.31 12.21 -8.09
C GLU A 202 28.17 11.36 -7.51
N GLU A 203 27.40 10.66 -8.35
CA GLU A 203 26.34 9.76 -7.92
C GLU A 203 26.89 8.42 -7.42
N LYS A 204 27.93 7.90 -8.09
CA LYS A 204 28.63 6.69 -7.64
C LYS A 204 29.25 6.88 -6.27
N GLU A 205 29.84 8.05 -6.01
CA GLU A 205 30.42 8.38 -4.70
C GLU A 205 29.39 8.34 -3.56
N ARG A 206 28.11 8.56 -3.86
CA ARG A 206 27.01 8.43 -2.89
C ARG A 206 26.64 6.98 -2.61
N VAL A 207 26.90 6.05 -3.53
CA VAL A 207 26.62 4.63 -3.33
C VAL A 207 27.63 4.04 -2.35
N LYS A 208 27.20 3.79 -1.12
CA LYS A 208 28.05 3.31 -0.02
C LYS A 208 27.94 1.81 0.21
N GLY A 209 26.94 1.14 -0.39
CA GLY A 209 26.78 -0.28 -0.24
C GLY A 209 25.83 -0.89 -1.27
N LEU A 210 26.03 -2.20 -1.49
CA LEU A 210 25.16 -3.02 -2.33
C LEU A 210 24.44 -4.04 -1.45
N ILE A 211 23.18 -4.32 -1.78
CA ILE A 211 22.37 -5.33 -1.11
C ILE A 211 21.84 -6.30 -2.18
N ILE A 212 22.04 -7.58 -1.96
CA ILE A 212 21.43 -8.64 -2.77
C ILE A 212 20.20 -9.14 -2.01
N ASN A 213 19.00 -8.92 -2.58
CA ASN A 213 17.73 -9.25 -1.94
C ASN A 213 17.10 -10.51 -2.54
N LYS A 214 16.24 -11.17 -1.75
CA LYS A 214 15.49 -12.38 -2.09
C LYS A 214 16.36 -13.59 -2.45
N PHE A 215 17.52 -13.72 -1.82
CA PHE A 215 18.41 -14.84 -2.04
C PHE A 215 17.77 -16.18 -1.60
N ARG A 216 17.96 -17.20 -2.42
CA ARG A 216 17.55 -18.58 -2.12
C ARG A 216 18.74 -19.52 -2.31
N GLY A 217 18.97 -20.39 -1.36
CA GLY A 217 20.00 -21.42 -1.46
C GLY A 217 21.17 -21.22 -0.50
N ASP A 218 22.32 -21.81 -0.83
CA ASP A 218 23.53 -21.77 -0.02
C ASP A 218 24.36 -20.54 -0.35
N LYS A 219 24.54 -19.65 0.63
CA LYS A 219 25.29 -18.39 0.48
C LYS A 219 26.76 -18.64 0.12
N THR A 220 27.36 -19.75 0.55
CA THR A 220 28.78 -20.05 0.26
C THR A 220 29.05 -20.20 -1.24
N ILE A 221 28.04 -20.58 -2.03
CA ILE A 221 28.13 -20.64 -3.50
C ILE A 221 28.14 -19.21 -4.10
N LEU A 222 27.51 -18.27 -3.43
CA LEU A 222 27.43 -16.86 -3.87
C LEU A 222 28.69 -16.07 -3.49
N ASP A 223 29.39 -16.44 -2.43
CA ASP A 223 30.52 -15.67 -1.86
C ASP A 223 31.61 -15.31 -2.89
N PRO A 224 32.10 -16.22 -3.78
CA PRO A 224 33.05 -15.81 -4.83
C PRO A 224 32.48 -14.79 -5.81
N GLY A 225 31.17 -14.81 -6.05
CA GLY A 225 30.50 -13.82 -6.88
C GLY A 225 30.41 -12.47 -6.20
N ILE A 226 30.24 -12.44 -4.88
CA ILE A 226 30.24 -11.22 -4.07
C ILE A 226 31.62 -10.55 -4.17
N GLU A 227 32.71 -11.29 -3.96
CA GLU A 227 34.08 -10.78 -4.11
C GLU A 227 34.31 -10.15 -5.48
N MET A 228 33.89 -10.82 -6.55
CA MET A 228 33.96 -10.29 -7.93
C MET A 228 33.10 -9.04 -8.13
N LEU A 229 31.95 -8.95 -7.47
CA LEU A 229 31.06 -7.79 -7.54
C LEU A 229 31.69 -6.57 -6.85
N GLU A 230 32.25 -6.78 -5.66
CA GLU A 230 32.95 -5.73 -4.90
C GLU A 230 34.19 -5.22 -5.63
N GLU A 231 35.01 -6.14 -6.18
CA GLU A 231 36.20 -5.80 -6.95
C GLU A 231 35.86 -4.93 -8.18
N ARG A 232 34.84 -5.34 -8.96
CA ARG A 232 34.46 -4.65 -10.20
C ARG A 232 33.66 -3.37 -9.94
N GLY A 233 32.81 -3.36 -8.91
CA GLY A 233 31.95 -2.23 -8.56
C GLY A 233 32.64 -1.19 -7.69
N ASN A 234 33.75 -1.54 -7.04
CA ASN A 234 34.44 -0.76 -6.02
C ASN A 234 33.48 -0.27 -4.90
N VAL A 235 32.49 -1.10 -4.56
CA VAL A 235 31.49 -0.82 -3.53
C VAL A 235 31.24 -2.11 -2.75
N LYS A 236 31.21 -2.02 -1.41
CA LYS A 236 31.00 -3.16 -0.52
C LYS A 236 29.58 -3.72 -0.64
N VAL A 237 29.45 -5.06 -0.61
CA VAL A 237 28.16 -5.74 -0.42
C VAL A 237 27.84 -5.75 1.07
N THR A 238 26.86 -4.96 1.46
CA THR A 238 26.45 -4.75 2.86
C THR A 238 25.44 -5.77 3.36
N GLY A 239 24.90 -6.61 2.48
CA GLY A 239 23.96 -7.65 2.88
C GLY A 239 23.56 -8.57 1.75
N VAL A 240 23.29 -9.83 2.13
CA VAL A 240 22.61 -10.82 1.29
C VAL A 240 21.37 -11.27 2.04
N VAL A 241 20.24 -10.68 1.67
CA VAL A 241 18.96 -10.88 2.37
C VAL A 241 18.23 -12.08 1.75
N PRO A 242 17.88 -13.09 2.54
CA PRO A 242 17.16 -14.25 2.02
C PRO A 242 15.74 -13.88 1.60
N TYR A 243 15.15 -14.73 0.76
CA TYR A 243 13.73 -14.68 0.48
C TYR A 243 12.96 -15.01 1.76
N MET A 244 12.15 -14.08 2.21
CA MET A 244 11.31 -14.23 3.39
C MET A 244 9.84 -14.35 2.97
N GLN A 245 9.16 -15.37 3.50
CA GLN A 245 7.71 -15.48 3.34
C GLN A 245 7.03 -14.53 4.34
N LEU A 246 6.62 -13.38 3.86
CA LEU A 246 5.95 -12.36 4.64
C LEU A 246 4.60 -12.03 4.00
N SER A 247 3.58 -11.87 4.82
CA SER A 247 2.27 -11.39 4.40
C SER A 247 2.16 -9.89 4.69
N ILE A 248 2.85 -9.10 3.85
CA ILE A 248 2.86 -7.64 3.90
C ILE A 248 2.04 -7.12 2.72
N GLU A 249 1.34 -6.01 2.92
CA GLU A 249 0.52 -5.39 1.86
C GLU A 249 1.37 -5.07 0.62
N ASP A 250 0.84 -5.41 -0.56
CA ASP A 250 1.49 -5.04 -1.82
C ASP A 250 1.22 -3.58 -2.18
N GLU A 251 2.23 -2.92 -2.72
CA GLU A 251 2.12 -1.53 -3.16
C GLU A 251 1.32 -1.41 -4.46
N ASP A 252 1.48 -2.35 -5.39
CA ASP A 252 1.00 -2.25 -6.76
C ASP A 252 -0.15 -3.22 -7.06
N SER A 253 -1.16 -2.73 -7.78
CA SER A 253 -2.27 -3.52 -8.34
C SER A 253 -1.84 -4.54 -9.41
N LEU A 254 -0.56 -4.53 -9.83
CA LEU A 254 0.04 -5.52 -10.73
C LEU A 254 0.69 -6.70 -10.00
N SER A 255 0.57 -6.76 -8.67
CA SER A 255 1.23 -7.75 -7.85
C SER A 255 0.81 -9.19 -8.14
N ALA A 256 1.70 -10.13 -7.82
CA ALA A 256 1.44 -11.57 -7.93
C ALA A 256 0.32 -12.06 -6.98
N GLN A 257 0.02 -11.31 -5.91
CA GLN A 257 -1.11 -11.63 -5.00
C GLN A 257 -2.47 -11.60 -5.72
N LEU A 258 -2.59 -10.80 -6.79
CA LEU A 258 -3.80 -10.76 -7.62
C LEU A 258 -3.90 -11.91 -8.62
N GLU A 259 -2.95 -12.85 -8.62
CA GLU A 259 -3.00 -14.06 -9.42
C GLU A 259 -3.85 -15.14 -8.72
N ASN A 260 -4.40 -16.07 -9.54
CA ASN A 260 -5.37 -17.06 -9.07
C ASN A 260 -4.80 -17.94 -7.95
N LYS A 261 -5.47 -17.92 -6.79
CA LYS A 261 -5.30 -18.89 -5.71
C LYS A 261 -6.25 -20.08 -5.91
N GLU A 262 -5.92 -21.23 -5.37
CA GLU A 262 -6.86 -22.34 -5.25
C GLU A 262 -8.05 -21.94 -4.37
N THR A 263 -9.23 -22.49 -4.64
CA THR A 263 -10.43 -22.21 -3.87
C THR A 263 -10.37 -22.88 -2.50
N GLY A 264 -10.51 -22.08 -1.44
CA GLY A 264 -10.65 -22.55 -0.07
C GLY A 264 -12.06 -23.09 0.23
N LEU A 265 -12.31 -23.44 1.50
CA LEU A 265 -13.66 -23.82 1.95
C LEU A 265 -14.67 -22.69 1.78
N ILE A 266 -14.24 -21.46 2.02
CA ILE A 266 -15.00 -20.22 1.76
C ILE A 266 -14.30 -19.45 0.64
N ASP A 267 -15.03 -19.19 -0.43
CA ASP A 267 -14.53 -18.59 -1.65
C ASP A 267 -15.07 -17.16 -1.84
N LEU A 268 -14.20 -16.17 -1.72
CA LEU A 268 -14.50 -14.76 -1.94
C LEU A 268 -13.96 -14.33 -3.32
N ALA A 269 -14.86 -13.86 -4.19
CA ALA A 269 -14.48 -13.38 -5.51
C ALA A 269 -14.46 -11.85 -5.55
N VAL A 270 -13.28 -11.26 -5.65
CA VAL A 270 -13.09 -9.83 -5.88
C VAL A 270 -13.04 -9.56 -7.38
N ILE A 271 -13.84 -8.63 -7.86
CA ILE A 271 -13.82 -8.24 -9.28
C ILE A 271 -12.54 -7.41 -9.53
N ARG A 272 -11.61 -7.95 -10.31
CA ARG A 272 -10.39 -7.22 -10.71
C ARG A 272 -10.73 -6.22 -11.81
N LEU A 273 -11.14 -5.03 -11.39
CA LEU A 273 -11.43 -3.93 -12.29
C LEU A 273 -10.14 -3.43 -12.97
N PRO A 274 -10.17 -2.94 -14.21
CA PRO A 274 -9.00 -2.38 -14.90
C PRO A 274 -8.31 -1.24 -14.12
N ARG A 275 -9.12 -0.45 -13.38
CA ARG A 275 -8.62 0.65 -12.54
C ARG A 275 -8.98 0.45 -11.06
N ILE A 276 -8.83 -0.79 -10.61
CA ILE A 276 -9.03 -1.16 -9.20
C ILE A 276 -8.21 -0.23 -8.30
N SER A 277 -8.83 0.26 -7.25
CA SER A 277 -8.16 1.06 -6.21
C SER A 277 -8.43 0.49 -4.84
N ASN A 278 -7.51 0.68 -3.92
CA ASN A 278 -7.62 0.26 -2.52
C ASN A 278 -7.98 -1.24 -2.37
N PHE A 279 -7.36 -2.08 -3.20
CA PHE A 279 -7.57 -3.54 -3.16
C PHE A 279 -7.11 -4.17 -1.83
N THR A 280 -6.34 -3.45 -1.04
CA THR A 280 -5.93 -3.84 0.32
C THR A 280 -7.09 -4.00 1.29
N ASP A 281 -8.28 -3.47 0.99
CA ASP A 281 -9.51 -3.66 1.77
C ASP A 281 -9.86 -5.15 2.01
N PHE A 282 -9.32 -6.06 1.19
CA PHE A 282 -9.64 -7.49 1.25
C PHE A 282 -8.54 -8.35 1.84
N ASN A 283 -7.38 -7.77 2.17
CA ASN A 283 -6.23 -8.51 2.69
C ASN A 283 -6.50 -9.21 4.01
N VAL A 284 -7.37 -8.65 4.85
CA VAL A 284 -7.78 -9.26 6.12
C VAL A 284 -8.39 -10.64 5.93
N PHE A 285 -9.17 -10.85 4.87
CA PHE A 285 -9.77 -12.16 4.56
C PHE A 285 -8.73 -13.20 4.11
N GLU A 286 -7.64 -12.76 3.46
CA GLU A 286 -6.58 -13.65 3.01
C GLU A 286 -5.80 -14.32 4.14
N GLN A 287 -5.89 -13.75 5.34
CA GLN A 287 -5.22 -14.26 6.53
C GLN A 287 -6.08 -15.24 7.32
N LEU A 288 -7.37 -15.35 6.99
CA LEU A 288 -8.28 -16.25 7.67
C LEU A 288 -8.12 -17.69 7.16
N PRO A 289 -8.10 -18.70 8.04
CA PRO A 289 -7.91 -20.08 7.63
C PRO A 289 -9.04 -20.56 6.71
N ASP A 290 -8.68 -21.34 5.71
CA ASP A 290 -9.61 -21.96 4.75
C ASP A 290 -10.45 -20.96 3.92
N VAL A 291 -10.06 -19.68 3.90
CA VAL A 291 -10.66 -18.64 3.07
C VAL A 291 -9.77 -18.38 1.85
N SER A 292 -10.37 -18.35 0.67
CA SER A 292 -9.72 -17.90 -0.55
C SER A 292 -10.26 -16.56 -1.01
N VAL A 293 -9.38 -15.61 -1.31
CA VAL A 293 -9.69 -14.35 -1.97
C VAL A 293 -9.17 -14.43 -3.40
N ARG A 294 -10.06 -14.47 -4.38
CA ARG A 294 -9.70 -14.61 -5.80
C ARG A 294 -10.04 -13.35 -6.57
N TYR A 295 -9.07 -12.81 -7.28
CA TYR A 295 -9.27 -11.67 -8.17
C TYR A 295 -9.68 -12.14 -9.56
N VAL A 296 -10.89 -11.81 -9.99
CA VAL A 296 -11.52 -12.35 -11.19
C VAL A 296 -11.76 -11.29 -12.26
N THR A 297 -11.43 -11.64 -13.52
CA THR A 297 -11.54 -10.73 -14.68
C THR A 297 -12.55 -11.19 -15.72
N SER A 298 -13.21 -12.34 -15.52
CA SER A 298 -14.13 -12.91 -16.51
C SER A 298 -15.21 -13.76 -15.84
N VAL A 299 -16.34 -13.93 -16.54
CA VAL A 299 -17.46 -14.78 -16.12
C VAL A 299 -17.02 -16.21 -15.81
N LYS A 300 -16.11 -16.77 -16.62
CA LYS A 300 -15.59 -18.12 -16.40
C LYS A 300 -14.83 -18.24 -15.09
N LYS A 301 -13.98 -17.23 -14.76
CA LYS A 301 -13.21 -17.19 -13.51
C LYS A 301 -14.07 -16.89 -12.29
N LEU A 302 -15.18 -16.16 -12.46
CA LEU A 302 -16.10 -15.86 -11.36
C LEU A 302 -16.70 -17.13 -10.76
N GLY A 303 -17.19 -18.04 -11.59
CA GLY A 303 -17.77 -19.30 -11.12
C GLY A 303 -19.00 -19.08 -10.24
N ASN A 304 -19.00 -19.75 -9.08
CA ASN A 304 -20.05 -19.64 -8.05
C ASN A 304 -19.38 -19.45 -6.66
N PRO A 305 -18.89 -18.25 -6.35
CA PRO A 305 -18.26 -17.95 -5.07
C PRO A 305 -19.30 -17.91 -3.93
N ASP A 306 -18.80 -17.87 -2.69
CA ASP A 306 -19.65 -17.69 -1.51
C ASP A 306 -20.05 -16.23 -1.30
N MET A 307 -19.23 -15.29 -1.78
CA MET A 307 -19.47 -13.85 -1.76
C MET A 307 -18.77 -13.17 -2.94
N ILE A 308 -19.39 -12.12 -3.46
CA ILE A 308 -18.81 -11.26 -4.51
C ILE A 308 -18.48 -9.89 -3.90
N LEU A 309 -17.24 -9.44 -4.12
CA LEU A 309 -16.73 -8.15 -3.67
C LEU A 309 -16.44 -7.29 -4.90
N ILE A 310 -17.02 -6.10 -4.95
CA ILE A 310 -16.76 -5.11 -6.01
C ILE A 310 -15.94 -3.98 -5.38
N PRO A 311 -14.66 -3.86 -5.73
CA PRO A 311 -13.74 -2.92 -5.08
C PRO A 311 -13.95 -1.47 -5.51
N GLY A 312 -13.17 -0.57 -4.92
CA GLY A 312 -13.01 0.79 -5.39
C GLY A 312 -12.45 0.87 -6.82
N SER A 313 -12.77 1.94 -7.49
CA SER A 313 -12.29 2.24 -8.85
C SER A 313 -11.86 3.69 -8.98
N LYS A 314 -10.79 3.93 -9.73
CA LYS A 314 -10.38 5.29 -10.12
C LYS A 314 -11.16 5.83 -11.32
N ASN A 315 -11.86 4.96 -12.05
CA ASN A 315 -12.76 5.32 -13.14
C ASN A 315 -14.00 4.41 -13.10
N THR A 316 -14.95 4.78 -12.27
CA THR A 316 -16.14 3.99 -11.95
C THR A 316 -17.00 3.72 -13.18
N ILE A 317 -17.23 4.75 -13.99
CA ILE A 317 -18.03 4.64 -15.23
C ILE A 317 -17.32 3.72 -16.24
N GLY A 318 -16.04 3.92 -16.47
CA GLY A 318 -15.27 3.11 -17.42
C GLY A 318 -15.17 1.64 -17.00
N ASP A 319 -14.99 1.38 -15.72
CA ASP A 319 -14.89 0.03 -15.18
C ASP A 319 -16.26 -0.69 -15.17
N LEU A 320 -17.37 0.02 -14.93
CA LEU A 320 -18.72 -0.53 -15.09
C LEU A 320 -19.01 -0.88 -16.56
N GLN A 321 -18.62 -0.03 -17.50
CA GLN A 321 -18.74 -0.34 -18.94
C GLN A 321 -17.93 -1.59 -19.32
N TRP A 322 -16.70 -1.72 -18.78
CA TRP A 322 -15.89 -2.90 -18.99
C TRP A 322 -16.54 -4.18 -18.42
N MET A 323 -17.11 -4.14 -17.20
CA MET A 323 -17.86 -5.28 -16.63
C MET A 323 -19.08 -5.66 -17.49
N ARG A 324 -19.76 -4.68 -18.06
CA ARG A 324 -20.90 -4.87 -18.96
C ARG A 324 -20.49 -5.55 -20.25
N GLN A 325 -19.38 -5.08 -20.87
CA GLN A 325 -18.87 -5.60 -22.14
C GLN A 325 -18.37 -7.05 -22.01
N ASN A 326 -17.77 -7.43 -20.89
CA ASN A 326 -17.27 -8.80 -20.68
C ASN A 326 -18.28 -9.75 -20.04
N GLY A 327 -19.51 -9.28 -19.78
CA GLY A 327 -20.62 -10.07 -19.25
C GLY A 327 -20.60 -10.28 -17.73
N LEU A 328 -19.62 -9.74 -17.00
CA LEU A 328 -19.54 -9.86 -15.54
C LEU A 328 -20.75 -9.21 -14.86
N GLU A 329 -21.17 -8.02 -15.29
CA GLU A 329 -22.36 -7.34 -14.75
C GLU A 329 -23.59 -8.26 -14.81
N ALA A 330 -23.89 -8.83 -15.98
CA ALA A 330 -25.05 -9.70 -16.16
C ALA A 330 -24.99 -10.96 -15.28
N LYS A 331 -23.79 -11.55 -15.15
CA LYS A 331 -23.59 -12.72 -14.28
C LYS A 331 -23.77 -12.36 -12.80
N ILE A 332 -23.24 -11.22 -12.34
CA ILE A 332 -23.38 -10.74 -10.96
C ILE A 332 -24.85 -10.45 -10.65
N LYS A 333 -25.56 -9.74 -11.54
CA LYS A 333 -27.02 -9.50 -11.41
C LYS A 333 -27.81 -10.81 -11.30
N LYS A 334 -27.44 -11.84 -12.07
CA LYS A 334 -28.08 -13.15 -11.98
C LYS A 334 -27.82 -13.85 -10.63
N LEU A 335 -26.68 -13.61 -10.01
CA LEU A 335 -26.28 -14.21 -8.74
C LEU A 335 -26.78 -13.44 -7.51
N SER A 336 -27.19 -12.17 -7.65
CA SER A 336 -27.50 -11.26 -6.53
C SER A 336 -28.58 -11.79 -5.57
N GLY A 337 -29.57 -12.58 -6.06
CA GLY A 337 -30.55 -13.24 -5.19
C GLY A 337 -30.04 -14.49 -4.48
N GLN A 338 -28.84 -14.96 -4.80
CA GLN A 338 -28.30 -16.23 -4.32
C GLN A 338 -27.00 -16.07 -3.56
N ILE A 339 -26.18 -15.09 -3.91
CA ILE A 339 -24.84 -14.86 -3.34
C ILE A 339 -24.79 -13.43 -2.82
N PRO A 340 -24.27 -13.20 -1.60
CA PRO A 340 -24.10 -11.85 -1.08
C PRO A 340 -23.08 -11.08 -1.92
N ILE A 341 -23.39 -9.81 -2.16
CA ILE A 341 -22.55 -8.88 -2.92
C ILE A 341 -22.24 -7.68 -2.03
N TRP A 342 -20.98 -7.27 -1.99
CA TRP A 342 -20.58 -6.06 -1.27
C TRP A 342 -19.74 -5.16 -2.16
N GLY A 343 -20.21 -3.92 -2.35
CA GLY A 343 -19.49 -2.89 -3.11
C GLY A 343 -18.78 -1.91 -2.17
N ILE A 344 -17.53 -1.59 -2.48
CA ILE A 344 -16.75 -0.57 -1.76
C ILE A 344 -16.52 0.61 -2.70
N CYS A 345 -16.81 1.83 -2.24
CA CYS A 345 -16.55 3.10 -2.92
C CYS A 345 -17.09 3.10 -4.37
N GLY A 346 -16.25 3.02 -5.40
CA GLY A 346 -16.68 2.88 -6.80
C GLY A 346 -17.56 1.66 -7.04
N GLY A 347 -17.25 0.53 -6.41
CA GLY A 347 -18.08 -0.68 -6.45
C GLY A 347 -19.48 -0.47 -5.85
N TYR A 348 -19.59 0.29 -4.77
CA TYR A 348 -20.87 0.68 -4.19
C TYR A 348 -21.68 1.54 -5.17
N GLN A 349 -21.06 2.55 -5.80
CA GLN A 349 -21.69 3.39 -6.81
C GLN A 349 -22.22 2.57 -8.00
N MET A 350 -21.45 1.56 -8.46
CA MET A 350 -21.85 0.68 -9.56
C MET A 350 -23.12 -0.13 -9.25
N LEU A 351 -23.35 -0.48 -7.98
CA LEU A 351 -24.52 -1.24 -7.55
C LEU A 351 -25.83 -0.44 -7.63
N GLY A 352 -25.77 0.89 -7.67
CA GLY A 352 -26.90 1.81 -7.71
C GLY A 352 -27.70 1.76 -9.03
N MET A 353 -28.70 2.63 -9.15
CA MET A 353 -29.56 2.79 -10.33
C MET A 353 -28.85 3.51 -11.47
N SER A 354 -28.11 4.57 -11.15
CA SER A 354 -27.35 5.38 -12.13
C SER A 354 -26.18 6.12 -11.51
N ILE A 355 -25.22 6.45 -12.37
CA ILE A 355 -24.08 7.31 -12.05
C ILE A 355 -24.07 8.44 -13.08
N GLU A 356 -24.15 9.69 -12.60
CA GLU A 356 -24.06 10.89 -13.42
C GLU A 356 -22.71 11.58 -13.24
N ASP A 357 -22.13 12.06 -14.35
CA ASP A 357 -20.91 12.87 -14.39
C ASP A 357 -21.15 14.20 -15.12
N PRO A 358 -21.96 15.12 -14.55
CA PRO A 358 -22.28 16.38 -15.21
C PRO A 358 -21.06 17.30 -15.37
N TYR A 359 -20.02 17.08 -14.55
CA TYR A 359 -18.82 17.91 -14.49
C TYR A 359 -17.62 17.32 -15.25
N GLY A 360 -17.76 16.12 -15.84
CA GLY A 360 -16.68 15.45 -16.55
C GLY A 360 -15.51 15.01 -15.66
N VAL A 361 -15.82 14.59 -14.44
CA VAL A 361 -14.82 14.16 -13.43
C VAL A 361 -14.04 12.94 -13.91
N GLU A 362 -14.73 11.96 -14.50
CA GLU A 362 -14.14 10.75 -15.06
C GLU A 362 -14.01 10.78 -16.59
N GLN A 363 -14.60 11.77 -17.27
CA GLN A 363 -14.51 12.02 -18.72
C GLN A 363 -14.98 10.86 -19.63
N SER A 364 -15.66 9.85 -19.09
CA SER A 364 -16.06 8.67 -19.85
C SER A 364 -17.41 8.85 -20.56
N CYS A 365 -18.42 9.31 -19.83
CA CYS A 365 -19.75 9.71 -20.35
C CYS A 365 -20.47 10.54 -19.29
N LYS A 366 -21.52 11.27 -19.70
CA LYS A 366 -22.27 12.14 -18.76
C LYS A 366 -23.14 11.35 -17.78
N GLU A 367 -23.56 10.18 -18.15
CA GLU A 367 -24.44 9.33 -17.35
C GLU A 367 -24.30 7.86 -17.80
N ILE A 368 -24.35 6.96 -16.84
CA ILE A 368 -24.45 5.52 -17.07
C ILE A 368 -25.48 4.91 -16.13
N ARG A 369 -26.30 3.98 -16.66
CA ARG A 369 -27.16 3.14 -15.84
C ARG A 369 -26.30 2.20 -15.00
N GLY A 370 -26.56 2.13 -13.68
CA GLY A 370 -25.89 1.24 -12.77
C GLY A 370 -26.34 -0.21 -12.91
N MET A 371 -25.98 -1.03 -11.94
CA MET A 371 -26.38 -2.45 -11.87
C MET A 371 -27.81 -2.63 -11.36
N GLU A 372 -28.45 -1.60 -10.82
CA GLU A 372 -29.82 -1.57 -10.30
C GLU A 372 -30.08 -2.61 -9.19
N LEU A 373 -29.10 -2.84 -8.36
CA LEU A 373 -29.17 -3.73 -7.21
C LEU A 373 -29.44 -2.98 -5.91
N LEU A 374 -29.12 -1.68 -5.86
CA LEU A 374 -29.44 -0.78 -4.76
C LEU A 374 -30.28 0.40 -5.27
N PRO A 375 -31.27 0.90 -4.48
CA PRO A 375 -32.15 1.99 -4.89
C PRO A 375 -31.47 3.36 -4.72
N GLU A 376 -30.31 3.53 -5.32
CA GLU A 376 -29.45 4.68 -5.11
C GLU A 376 -29.02 5.31 -6.41
N HIS A 377 -28.81 6.62 -6.37
CA HIS A 377 -28.31 7.43 -7.46
C HIS A 377 -27.03 8.16 -7.03
N THR A 378 -26.01 8.12 -7.87
CA THR A 378 -24.73 8.77 -7.61
C THR A 378 -24.47 9.89 -8.60
N VAL A 379 -24.08 11.06 -8.10
CA VAL A 379 -23.58 12.19 -8.92
C VAL A 379 -22.12 12.41 -8.59
N LEU A 380 -21.26 12.36 -9.62
CA LEU A 380 -19.84 12.67 -9.46
C LEU A 380 -19.63 14.18 -9.36
N MET A 381 -18.97 14.62 -8.28
CA MET A 381 -18.75 16.03 -7.94
C MET A 381 -17.30 16.40 -8.15
N PRO A 382 -16.99 17.67 -8.48
CA PRO A 382 -15.61 18.17 -8.55
C PRO A 382 -14.86 18.10 -7.22
N GLU A 383 -15.58 18.29 -6.12
CA GLU A 383 -15.02 18.21 -4.78
C GLU A 383 -14.88 16.77 -4.31
N LYS A 384 -13.70 16.44 -3.82
CA LYS A 384 -13.37 15.12 -3.29
C LYS A 384 -13.68 15.02 -1.81
N THR A 385 -14.49 14.05 -1.40
CA THR A 385 -14.66 13.70 0.00
C THR A 385 -13.44 12.95 0.50
N ARG A 386 -12.85 13.42 1.60
CA ARG A 386 -11.66 12.83 2.24
C ARG A 386 -11.83 12.98 3.75
N LYS A 387 -12.00 11.89 4.47
CA LYS A 387 -12.14 11.92 5.93
C LYS A 387 -11.87 10.56 6.54
N GLN A 388 -11.38 10.55 7.76
CA GLN A 388 -11.42 9.39 8.63
C GLN A 388 -12.84 9.21 9.15
N VAL A 389 -13.30 7.98 9.25
CA VAL A 389 -14.65 7.66 9.73
C VAL A 389 -14.61 6.51 10.73
N SER A 390 -15.48 6.59 11.71
CA SER A 390 -15.81 5.49 12.61
C SER A 390 -17.32 5.48 12.85
N GLY A 391 -17.89 4.32 13.05
CA GLY A 391 -19.32 4.19 13.24
C GLY A 391 -19.70 2.80 13.72
N THR A 392 -20.98 2.58 13.76
CA THR A 392 -21.58 1.28 14.10
C THR A 392 -22.46 0.86 12.95
N PHE A 393 -22.45 -0.40 12.58
CA PHE A 393 -23.42 -0.94 11.61
C PHE A 393 -24.81 -0.91 12.22
N TYR A 394 -25.70 -0.15 11.61
CA TYR A 394 -27.10 -0.10 12.01
C TYR A 394 -27.98 -0.73 10.94
N ASP A 395 -29.02 -1.42 11.40
CA ASP A 395 -30.13 -1.92 10.55
C ASP A 395 -29.66 -2.79 9.36
N PHE A 396 -28.62 -3.60 9.56
CA PHE A 396 -28.26 -4.61 8.56
C PHE A 396 -29.38 -5.64 8.47
N GLU A 397 -29.91 -5.79 7.29
CA GLU A 397 -30.94 -6.81 6.97
C GLU A 397 -30.30 -8.01 6.24
N GLY A 398 -31.08 -9.07 6.06
CA GLY A 398 -30.69 -10.24 5.28
C GLY A 398 -29.58 -11.06 5.94
N LEU A 399 -28.68 -11.62 5.14
CA LEU A 399 -27.66 -12.58 5.58
C LEU A 399 -26.72 -11.99 6.64
N PHE A 400 -26.33 -10.73 6.50
CA PHE A 400 -25.39 -10.06 7.40
C PHE A 400 -26.05 -9.27 8.54
N ALA A 401 -27.36 -9.50 8.81
CA ALA A 401 -28.03 -8.91 9.98
C ALA A 401 -27.25 -9.07 11.31
N PRO A 402 -26.48 -10.17 11.55
CA PRO A 402 -25.67 -10.31 12.76
C PRO A 402 -24.53 -9.31 12.90
N LEU A 403 -24.16 -8.55 11.84
CA LEU A 403 -23.17 -7.47 11.94
C LEU A 403 -23.76 -6.20 12.57
N SER A 404 -25.08 -6.07 12.70
CA SER A 404 -25.71 -4.92 13.36
C SER A 404 -25.20 -4.76 14.78
N GLY A 405 -24.84 -3.52 15.16
CA GLY A 405 -24.25 -3.19 16.44
C GLY A 405 -22.72 -3.32 16.51
N LYS A 406 -22.07 -3.86 15.46
CA LYS A 406 -20.60 -3.90 15.42
C LYS A 406 -20.03 -2.56 15.02
N GLU A 407 -18.95 -2.17 15.68
CA GLU A 407 -18.21 -0.94 15.37
C GLU A 407 -17.26 -1.18 14.20
N TYR A 408 -17.11 -0.16 13.36
CA TYR A 408 -16.13 -0.12 12.30
C TYR A 408 -15.36 1.21 12.31
N SER A 409 -14.17 1.19 11.76
CA SER A 409 -13.40 2.40 11.45
C SER A 409 -12.74 2.25 10.08
N GLY A 410 -12.35 3.37 9.48
CA GLY A 410 -11.73 3.42 8.18
C GLY A 410 -11.69 4.84 7.64
N TYR A 411 -11.64 4.98 6.33
CA TYR A 411 -11.62 6.30 5.71
C TYR A 411 -12.48 6.32 4.44
N GLU A 412 -12.98 7.49 4.09
CA GLU A 412 -13.68 7.74 2.82
C GLU A 412 -12.82 8.59 1.90
N ILE A 413 -12.77 8.17 0.63
CA ILE A 413 -12.06 8.88 -0.44
C ILE A 413 -12.80 8.71 -1.76
N HIS A 414 -13.69 9.64 -2.11
CA HIS A 414 -14.53 9.53 -3.31
C HIS A 414 -14.96 10.88 -3.86
N MET A 415 -15.34 10.90 -5.14
CA MET A 415 -15.90 12.08 -5.82
C MET A 415 -17.44 12.02 -5.89
N GLY A 416 -18.05 10.86 -5.71
CA GLY A 416 -19.50 10.67 -5.82
C GLY A 416 -20.26 11.09 -4.58
N LYS A 417 -21.43 11.70 -4.77
CA LYS A 417 -22.46 11.87 -3.76
C LYS A 417 -23.61 10.93 -4.10
N THR A 418 -23.84 9.94 -3.25
CA THR A 418 -24.90 8.94 -3.41
C THR A 418 -26.09 9.29 -2.54
N GLN A 419 -27.27 9.21 -3.10
CA GLN A 419 -28.54 9.49 -2.42
C GLN A 419 -29.51 8.32 -2.70
N GLU A 420 -30.20 7.91 -1.64
CA GLU A 420 -31.30 6.94 -1.77
C GLU A 420 -32.50 7.56 -2.50
N ILE A 421 -33.04 6.86 -3.47
CA ILE A 421 -34.23 7.30 -4.21
C ILE A 421 -35.45 7.01 -3.36
N ARG A 422 -35.81 7.91 -2.44
CA ARG A 422 -36.97 7.73 -1.53
C ARG A 422 -38.35 8.06 -2.14
N ASN A 423 -38.42 8.70 -3.32
CA ASN A 423 -39.65 9.35 -3.81
C ASN A 423 -39.94 9.17 -5.30
N LEU A 424 -39.72 8.01 -5.90
CA LEU A 424 -40.33 7.72 -7.20
C LEU A 424 -41.44 6.71 -7.01
N VAL A 425 -42.66 7.24 -7.19
CA VAL A 425 -43.98 6.64 -7.04
C VAL A 425 -44.07 5.23 -7.65
N GLY A 426 -44.51 4.26 -6.88
CA GLY A 426 -45.37 3.17 -7.39
C GLY A 426 -44.88 1.75 -7.26
N ASP A 427 -43.56 1.43 -7.14
CA ASP A 427 -43.10 0.02 -7.17
C ASP A 427 -42.01 -0.36 -6.14
N MET A 428 -41.98 0.34 -5.03
CA MET A 428 -40.92 0.15 -3.98
C MET A 428 -41.00 -1.23 -3.28
N GLN A 429 -42.13 -1.90 -3.29
CA GLN A 429 -42.27 -3.23 -2.67
C GLN A 429 -41.48 -4.32 -3.44
N ASN A 430 -41.32 -4.17 -4.76
CA ASN A 430 -40.55 -5.09 -5.58
C ASN A 430 -39.03 -4.82 -5.54
N ALA A 431 -38.60 -3.58 -5.28
CA ALA A 431 -37.20 -3.24 -5.15
C ALA A 431 -36.59 -3.75 -3.81
N ARG A 432 -37.34 -3.67 -2.70
CA ARG A 432 -36.92 -4.21 -1.40
C ARG A 432 -36.65 -5.72 -1.43
N ASN A 433 -37.42 -6.49 -2.17
CA ASN A 433 -37.24 -7.94 -2.29
C ASN A 433 -36.07 -8.38 -3.17
N LYS A 434 -35.44 -7.46 -3.93
CA LYS A 434 -34.25 -7.76 -4.76
C LYS A 434 -32.92 -7.48 -4.04
N THR A 435 -32.94 -6.80 -2.91
CA THR A 435 -31.72 -6.27 -2.25
C THR A 435 -31.30 -7.03 -1.00
N GLU A 436 -31.95 -8.13 -0.62
CA GLU A 436 -31.73 -8.82 0.66
C GLU A 436 -30.28 -9.21 0.97
N ASN A 437 -29.41 -9.29 -0.03
CA ASN A 437 -28.01 -9.69 0.13
C ASN A 437 -27.05 -8.79 -0.65
N VAL A 438 -27.42 -7.54 -0.91
CA VAL A 438 -26.55 -6.57 -1.59
C VAL A 438 -26.24 -5.41 -0.63
N TYR A 439 -24.97 -5.17 -0.41
CA TYR A 439 -24.44 -4.21 0.55
C TYR A 439 -23.48 -3.24 -0.12
N GLY A 440 -23.36 -2.05 0.41
CA GLY A 440 -22.44 -1.04 -0.11
C GLY A 440 -21.93 -0.10 0.97
N SER A 441 -20.71 0.36 0.82
CA SER A 441 -20.08 1.32 1.71
C SER A 441 -19.07 2.19 0.96
N TYR A 442 -18.93 3.45 1.38
CA TYR A 442 -17.81 4.29 0.97
C TYR A 442 -16.54 4.06 1.78
N VAL A 443 -16.65 3.33 2.90
CA VAL A 443 -15.57 3.19 3.87
C VAL A 443 -14.59 2.12 3.42
N HIS A 444 -13.35 2.56 3.18
CA HIS A 444 -12.19 1.70 3.01
C HIS A 444 -11.67 1.23 4.38
N GLY A 445 -11.15 -0.01 4.46
CA GLY A 445 -10.72 -0.63 5.71
C GLY A 445 -11.89 -1.10 6.61
N VAL A 446 -13.13 -1.10 6.11
CA VAL A 446 -14.33 -1.45 6.88
C VAL A 446 -14.29 -2.87 7.45
N PHE A 447 -13.50 -3.76 6.87
CA PHE A 447 -13.33 -5.15 7.32
C PHE A 447 -12.18 -5.39 8.29
N ASP A 448 -11.28 -4.40 8.46
CA ASP A 448 -10.00 -4.56 9.18
C ASP A 448 -10.18 -4.55 10.69
N GLN A 449 -11.30 -4.00 11.19
CA GLN A 449 -11.49 -3.79 12.62
C GLN A 449 -12.25 -4.93 13.30
N GLY A 450 -11.76 -5.32 14.47
CA GLY A 450 -12.40 -6.29 15.34
C GLY A 450 -12.60 -7.65 14.65
N SER A 451 -13.79 -8.23 14.84
CA SER A 451 -14.15 -9.54 14.29
C SER A 451 -14.99 -9.48 12.99
N ILE A 452 -15.07 -8.32 12.32
CA ILE A 452 -15.98 -8.14 11.18
C ILE A 452 -15.71 -9.18 10.09
N ALA A 453 -14.45 -9.32 9.66
CA ALA A 453 -14.07 -10.30 8.64
C ALA A 453 -14.37 -11.75 9.08
N GLU A 454 -14.03 -12.09 10.33
CA GLU A 454 -14.34 -13.41 10.90
C GLU A 454 -15.85 -13.69 10.93
N ASP A 455 -16.66 -12.71 11.34
CA ASP A 455 -18.09 -12.85 11.43
C ASP A 455 -18.72 -13.05 10.03
N ILE A 456 -18.25 -12.30 9.03
CA ILE A 456 -18.66 -12.51 7.63
C ILE A 456 -18.34 -13.95 7.21
N VAL A 457 -17.12 -14.43 7.44
CA VAL A 457 -16.72 -15.80 7.07
C VAL A 457 -17.53 -16.84 7.84
N ARG A 458 -17.77 -16.64 9.14
CA ARG A 458 -18.61 -17.53 9.96
C ARG A 458 -20.06 -17.61 9.45
N ILE A 459 -20.63 -16.47 9.05
CA ILE A 459 -21.96 -16.39 8.47
C ILE A 459 -22.01 -17.16 7.13
N LEU A 460 -21.01 -16.97 6.26
CA LEU A 460 -20.93 -17.69 4.97
C LEU A 460 -20.75 -19.20 5.18
N ALA A 461 -19.89 -19.61 6.11
CA ALA A 461 -19.69 -21.03 6.46
C ALA A 461 -20.98 -21.68 6.99
N LYS A 462 -21.69 -21.01 7.90
CA LYS A 462 -22.98 -21.45 8.41
C LYS A 462 -23.99 -21.65 7.30
N ARG A 463 -24.03 -20.73 6.33
CA ARG A 463 -24.89 -20.83 5.16
C ARG A 463 -24.59 -22.05 4.31
N LYS A 464 -23.31 -22.45 4.18
CA LYS A 464 -22.88 -23.68 3.49
C LYS A 464 -23.09 -24.95 4.33
N GLY A 465 -23.52 -24.85 5.59
CA GLY A 465 -23.56 -25.99 6.51
C GLY A 465 -22.20 -26.48 6.98
N ILE A 466 -21.18 -25.63 6.91
CA ILE A 466 -19.80 -25.92 7.32
C ILE A 466 -19.57 -25.31 8.71
N PHE A 467 -18.98 -26.11 9.62
CA PHE A 467 -18.46 -25.56 10.85
C PHE A 467 -17.12 -24.89 10.57
N TRP A 468 -17.03 -23.59 10.87
CA TRP A 468 -15.81 -22.80 10.73
C TRP A 468 -15.58 -21.97 11.99
N GLU A 469 -14.38 -22.02 12.50
CA GLU A 469 -13.97 -21.27 13.68
C GLU A 469 -12.52 -20.80 13.48
N ALA A 470 -12.27 -19.53 13.73
CA ALA A 470 -10.89 -19.05 13.83
C ALA A 470 -10.22 -19.74 15.03
N LYS A 471 -9.02 -20.27 14.86
CA LYS A 471 -8.32 -21.01 15.93
C LYS A 471 -8.02 -20.14 17.16
N GLU A 472 -7.89 -18.84 16.96
CA GLU A 472 -7.74 -17.79 17.97
C GLU A 472 -8.44 -16.54 17.45
N HIS A 473 -8.88 -15.64 18.34
CA HIS A 473 -9.44 -14.36 17.89
C HIS A 473 -8.38 -13.63 17.05
N TYR A 474 -8.67 -13.42 15.76
CA TYR A 474 -7.71 -12.87 14.80
C TYR A 474 -7.62 -11.34 14.95
N ASP A 475 -6.51 -10.87 15.49
CA ASP A 475 -6.17 -9.45 15.52
C ASP A 475 -5.30 -9.11 14.31
N TYR A 476 -5.90 -8.48 13.29
CA TYR A 476 -5.20 -8.10 12.06
C TYR A 476 -4.07 -7.10 12.31
N ALA A 477 -4.25 -6.19 13.27
CA ALA A 477 -3.21 -5.23 13.62
C ALA A 477 -2.00 -5.94 14.26
N ALA A 478 -2.23 -6.83 15.22
CA ALA A 478 -1.17 -7.63 15.84
C ALA A 478 -0.47 -8.55 14.81
N PHE A 479 -1.22 -9.10 13.85
CA PHE A 479 -0.63 -9.87 12.77
C PHE A 479 0.32 -9.02 11.90
N LYS A 480 -0.08 -7.81 11.48
CA LYS A 480 0.79 -6.90 10.73
C LYS A 480 2.07 -6.57 11.50
N GLU A 481 1.93 -6.26 12.81
CA GLU A 481 3.05 -6.00 13.69
C GLU A 481 4.07 -7.15 13.69
N LEU A 482 3.59 -8.39 13.79
CA LEU A 482 4.45 -9.59 13.72
C LEU A 482 5.18 -9.72 12.37
N GLN A 483 4.51 -9.39 11.25
CA GLN A 483 5.17 -9.42 9.93
C GLN A 483 6.28 -8.37 9.83
N TYR A 484 6.05 -7.17 10.37
CA TYR A 484 7.06 -6.12 10.39
C TYR A 484 8.26 -6.48 11.28
N ASP A 485 8.03 -7.11 12.45
CA ASP A 485 9.11 -7.61 13.30
C ASP A 485 9.95 -8.68 12.59
N ARG A 486 9.30 -9.66 11.93
CA ARG A 486 9.99 -10.71 11.17
C ARG A 486 10.86 -10.13 10.05
N LEU A 487 10.36 -9.12 9.34
CA LEU A 487 11.13 -8.44 8.30
C LEU A 487 12.35 -7.74 8.89
N ALA A 488 12.16 -6.99 9.98
CA ALA A 488 13.24 -6.27 10.64
C ALA A 488 14.33 -7.18 11.18
N ASP A 489 13.96 -8.28 11.83
CA ASP A 489 14.89 -9.27 12.37
C ASP A 489 15.63 -9.99 11.25
N GLY A 490 14.93 -10.34 10.17
CA GLY A 490 15.54 -10.95 9.00
C GLY A 490 16.58 -10.04 8.33
N LEU A 491 16.31 -8.75 8.21
CA LEU A 491 17.26 -7.79 7.67
C LEU A 491 18.48 -7.61 8.59
N ARG A 492 18.27 -7.43 9.90
CA ARG A 492 19.37 -7.31 10.87
C ARG A 492 20.30 -8.51 10.86
N ALA A 493 19.75 -9.71 10.75
CA ALA A 493 20.53 -10.94 10.75
C ALA A 493 21.39 -11.14 9.49
N HIS A 494 21.08 -10.45 8.37
CA HIS A 494 21.69 -10.70 7.08
C HIS A 494 22.36 -9.46 6.46
N MET A 495 22.40 -8.34 7.20
CA MET A 495 23.09 -7.12 6.80
C MET A 495 24.23 -6.79 7.76
N ASP A 496 25.29 -6.18 7.23
CA ASP A 496 26.38 -5.59 8.04
C ASP A 496 25.88 -4.29 8.68
N MET A 497 25.15 -4.43 9.79
CA MET A 497 24.55 -3.29 10.50
C MET A 497 25.60 -2.34 11.06
N GLU A 498 26.77 -2.83 11.46
CA GLU A 498 27.86 -1.97 11.95
C GLU A 498 28.34 -1.02 10.85
N TYR A 499 28.51 -1.55 9.64
CA TYR A 499 28.87 -0.74 8.48
C TYR A 499 27.76 0.25 8.09
N VAL A 500 26.49 -0.17 8.10
CA VAL A 500 25.35 0.72 7.84
C VAL A 500 25.31 1.88 8.85
N TYR A 501 25.52 1.59 10.13
CA TYR A 501 25.60 2.64 11.15
C TYR A 501 26.85 3.54 10.97
N SER A 502 27.97 3.03 10.47
CA SER A 502 29.13 3.86 10.16
C SER A 502 28.85 4.85 9.05
N ILE A 503 28.17 4.41 7.96
CA ILE A 503 27.72 5.28 6.87
C ILE A 503 26.81 6.39 7.43
N LEU A 504 25.85 6.04 8.27
CA LEU A 504 24.95 7.02 8.88
C LEU A 504 25.67 8.02 9.78
N ARG A 505 26.71 7.61 10.51
CA ARG A 505 27.49 8.53 11.37
C ARG A 505 28.26 9.57 10.58
N GLU A 506 28.72 9.23 9.39
CA GLU A 506 29.49 10.13 8.52
C GLU A 506 28.60 11.08 7.71
N ALA A 507 27.34 10.71 7.47
CA ALA A 507 26.40 11.51 6.70
C ALA A 507 26.12 12.86 7.39
N LYS A 508 26.29 13.95 6.65
CA LYS A 508 25.88 15.30 7.03
C LYS A 508 24.72 15.69 6.13
N ILE A 509 23.53 15.78 6.69
CA ILE A 509 22.33 16.06 5.92
C ILE A 509 21.99 17.54 6.01
N SER A 510 21.78 18.18 4.87
CA SER A 510 21.17 19.49 4.75
C SER A 510 20.33 19.53 3.48
N CYS A 511 19.04 19.79 3.58
CA CYS A 511 18.22 20.09 2.40
C CYS A 511 18.47 21.55 2.02
N ASP A 512 19.43 21.77 1.12
CA ASP A 512 19.82 23.12 0.66
C ASP A 512 19.46 23.22 -0.83
N TRP A 513 18.20 23.60 -1.10
CA TRP A 513 17.66 23.72 -2.47
C TRP A 513 17.97 25.06 -3.15
N GLU A 514 18.59 26.00 -2.42
CA GLU A 514 19.00 27.30 -2.94
C GLU A 514 20.42 27.26 -3.57
N ARG A 515 21.13 26.13 -3.46
CA ARG A 515 22.38 25.86 -4.16
C ARG A 515 22.14 25.20 -5.51
#